data_4897e585429bf3015217b27ceab3b949
#
_entry.id   4897e585429bf3015217b27ceab3b949
#
_cell.length_a   1.000
_cell.length_b   1.000
_cell.length_c   1.000
_cell.angle_alpha   90.00
_cell.angle_beta   90.00
_cell.angle_gamma   90.00
#
_symmetry.space_group_name_H-M   'P 1'
#
loop_
_entity.id
_entity.type
_entity.pdbx_description
1 polymer ?
#
loop_
_entity_poly.entity_id
_entity_poly.type
_entity_poly.pdbx_seq_one_letter_code
_entity_poly.pdbx_strand_id
1 'polypeptide(L)'
;MNWLARWLSAVNNEMKLKRLFDLLGSLGMLLLLGLPLLLLVWIVRRKLGSPVLFRQTRPGLHGQPFMMIKFRTMTDESGPDGELLPDAQRLTAFGRFLRASSLDELPELWNVLKGDMSLVGPRPLLMEYLPLYSPEQTRRHDVRPGITGWAQVNGRNALSWEKKFKLDVWYVNNRSLWLDIKILWLTVCKVLVRQGISADGEATMSKFTGGKP
;
A
#
# COMPACT_ATOMS: atom_id res chain seq x y z
N MET A 1 37.71 -10.51 15.44
CA MET A 1 36.46 -10.58 14.63
C MET A 1 35.86 -9.19 14.56
N ASN A 2 35.86 -8.61 13.37
CA ASN A 2 35.62 -7.19 13.08
C ASN A 2 34.21 -6.75 13.49
N TRP A 3 34.03 -5.65 14.25
CA TRP A 3 32.72 -5.09 14.63
C TRP A 3 31.82 -4.87 13.41
N LEU A 4 32.39 -4.51 12.26
CA LEU A 4 31.70 -4.35 10.98
C LEU A 4 31.03 -5.66 10.50
N ALA A 5 31.75 -6.80 10.64
CA ALA A 5 31.17 -8.10 10.26
C ALA A 5 30.01 -8.51 11.16
N ARG A 6 30.08 -8.20 12.45
CA ARG A 6 28.97 -8.43 13.40
C ARG A 6 27.77 -7.54 13.08
N TRP A 7 28.02 -6.25 12.78
CA TRP A 7 26.98 -5.32 12.41
C TRP A 7 26.29 -5.74 11.10
N LEU A 8 27.05 -6.09 10.05
CA LEU A 8 26.50 -6.58 8.77
C LEU A 8 25.72 -7.90 8.95
N SER A 9 26.18 -8.81 9.80
CA SER A 9 25.46 -10.05 10.08
C SER A 9 24.15 -9.79 10.85
N ALA A 10 24.13 -8.87 11.79
CA ALA A 10 22.93 -8.48 12.52
C ALA A 10 21.88 -7.84 11.59
N VAL A 11 22.28 -6.89 10.73
CA VAL A 11 21.40 -6.26 9.73
C VAL A 11 20.82 -7.30 8.76
N ASN A 12 21.65 -8.25 8.30
CA ASN A 12 21.20 -9.33 7.41
C ASN A 12 20.20 -10.27 8.10
N ASN A 13 20.41 -10.57 9.37
CA ASN A 13 19.50 -11.40 10.17
C ASN A 13 18.17 -10.69 10.42
N GLU A 14 18.17 -9.40 10.72
CA GLU A 14 16.94 -8.62 10.86
C GLU A 14 16.12 -8.59 9.56
N MET A 15 16.78 -8.40 8.41
CA MET A 15 16.10 -8.43 7.10
C MET A 15 15.50 -9.81 6.79
N LYS A 16 16.20 -10.90 7.12
CA LYS A 16 15.69 -12.27 6.96
C LYS A 16 14.51 -12.53 7.90
N LEU A 17 14.60 -12.10 9.16
CA LEU A 17 13.54 -12.25 10.13
C LEU A 17 12.28 -11.45 9.74
N LYS A 18 12.47 -10.22 9.27
CA LYS A 18 11.40 -9.40 8.69
C LYS A 18 10.72 -10.12 7.52
N ARG A 19 11.51 -10.70 6.61
CA ARG A 19 10.97 -11.41 5.45
C ARG A 19 10.20 -12.67 5.86
N LEU A 20 10.69 -13.42 6.83
CA LEU A 20 9.99 -14.57 7.39
C LEU A 20 8.65 -14.15 8.03
N PHE A 21 8.64 -13.06 8.80
CA PHE A 21 7.43 -12.48 9.37
C PHE A 21 6.41 -12.09 8.29
N ASP A 22 6.86 -11.42 7.21
CA ASP A 22 6.01 -11.05 6.08
C ASP A 22 5.40 -12.29 5.40
N LEU A 23 6.20 -13.34 5.17
CA LEU A 23 5.75 -14.59 4.55
C LEU A 23 4.74 -15.32 5.41
N LEU A 24 5.04 -15.54 6.69
CA LEU A 24 4.15 -16.26 7.61
C LEU A 24 2.86 -15.46 7.85
N GLY A 25 2.96 -14.15 8.03
CA GLY A 25 1.80 -13.28 8.23
C GLY A 25 0.89 -13.24 6.99
N SER A 26 1.46 -13.06 5.80
CA SER A 26 0.66 -13.02 4.57
C SER A 26 0.06 -14.38 4.22
N LEU A 27 0.79 -15.48 4.39
CA LEU A 27 0.27 -16.84 4.18
C LEU A 27 -0.85 -17.14 5.17
N GLY A 28 -0.64 -16.86 6.48
CA GLY A 28 -1.64 -17.04 7.51
C GLY A 28 -2.92 -16.25 7.23
N MET A 29 -2.80 -14.97 6.82
CA MET A 29 -3.96 -14.17 6.44
C MET A 29 -4.67 -14.70 5.20
N LEU A 30 -3.96 -15.16 4.18
CA LEU A 30 -4.58 -15.75 2.98
C LEU A 30 -5.30 -17.07 3.30
N LEU A 31 -4.76 -17.89 4.17
CA LEU A 31 -5.42 -19.13 4.61
C LEU A 31 -6.68 -18.81 5.45
N LEU A 32 -6.58 -17.88 6.40
CA LEU A 32 -7.70 -17.48 7.26
C LEU A 32 -8.81 -16.79 6.45
N LEU A 33 -8.45 -15.94 5.50
CA LEU A 33 -9.40 -15.16 4.71
C LEU A 33 -9.76 -15.81 3.37
N GLY A 34 -9.29 -17.03 3.08
CA GLY A 34 -9.48 -17.69 1.79
C GLY A 34 -10.95 -17.76 1.35
N LEU A 35 -11.84 -18.28 2.20
CA LEU A 35 -13.30 -18.32 1.91
C LEU A 35 -13.91 -16.93 1.80
N PRO A 36 -13.69 -15.97 2.73
CA PRO A 36 -14.11 -14.58 2.55
C PRO A 36 -13.60 -13.95 1.26
N LEU A 37 -12.35 -14.22 0.84
CA LEU A 37 -11.80 -13.68 -0.40
C LEU A 37 -12.51 -14.25 -1.64
N LEU A 38 -12.80 -15.54 -1.67
CA LEU A 38 -13.58 -16.15 -2.76
C LEU A 38 -14.98 -15.55 -2.86
N LEU A 39 -15.65 -15.35 -1.72
CA LEU A 39 -16.94 -14.66 -1.69
C LEU A 39 -16.79 -13.21 -2.20
N LEU A 40 -15.76 -12.51 -1.79
CA LEU A 40 -15.51 -11.13 -2.23
C LEU A 40 -15.24 -11.07 -3.74
N VAL A 41 -14.47 -12.00 -4.32
CA VAL A 41 -14.28 -12.16 -5.77
C VAL A 41 -15.64 -12.26 -6.48
N TRP A 42 -16.53 -13.12 -5.97
CA TRP A 42 -17.86 -13.32 -6.55
C TRP A 42 -18.70 -12.02 -6.47
N ILE A 43 -18.70 -11.32 -5.31
CA ILE A 43 -19.46 -10.08 -5.13
C ILE A 43 -18.92 -8.96 -6.04
N VAL A 44 -17.58 -8.78 -6.11
CA VAL A 44 -16.94 -7.79 -6.98
C VAL A 44 -17.32 -8.05 -8.44
N ARG A 45 -17.22 -9.32 -8.88
CA ARG A 45 -17.62 -9.70 -10.24
C ARG A 45 -19.07 -9.37 -10.55
N ARG A 46 -19.98 -9.57 -9.58
CA ARG A 46 -21.41 -9.29 -9.76
C ARG A 46 -21.74 -7.80 -9.75
N LYS A 47 -21.04 -7.01 -8.92
CA LYS A 47 -21.35 -5.58 -8.74
C LYS A 47 -20.56 -4.64 -9.65
N LEU A 48 -19.32 -5.01 -10.02
CA LEU A 48 -18.41 -4.14 -10.76
C LEU A 48 -17.92 -4.75 -12.09
N GLY A 49 -18.33 -6.00 -12.38
CA GLY A 49 -17.98 -6.67 -13.64
C GLY A 49 -16.59 -7.33 -13.63
N SER A 50 -16.06 -7.54 -14.81
CA SER A 50 -14.75 -8.15 -15.06
C SER A 50 -13.82 -7.16 -15.76
N PRO A 51 -12.49 -7.21 -15.48
CA PRO A 51 -11.78 -8.08 -14.56
C PRO A 51 -12.02 -7.71 -13.09
N VAL A 52 -12.01 -8.71 -12.19
CA VAL A 52 -12.22 -8.52 -10.74
C VAL A 52 -11.03 -7.82 -10.09
N LEU A 53 -9.81 -8.08 -10.61
CA LEU A 53 -8.57 -7.50 -10.11
C LEU A 53 -8.15 -6.31 -10.97
N PHE A 54 -7.90 -5.21 -10.31
CA PHE A 54 -7.20 -4.06 -10.85
C PHE A 54 -5.69 -4.28 -10.72
N ARG A 55 -4.93 -3.95 -11.77
CA ARG A 55 -3.48 -4.11 -11.83
C ARG A 55 -2.85 -2.78 -12.22
N GLN A 56 -1.79 -2.39 -11.50
CA GLN A 56 -1.07 -1.16 -11.78
C GLN A 56 0.41 -1.30 -11.47
N THR A 57 1.26 -0.85 -12.37
CA THR A 57 2.71 -0.80 -12.13
C THR A 57 3.03 0.26 -11.09
N ARG A 58 3.83 -0.13 -10.10
CA ARG A 58 4.27 0.73 -8.99
C ARG A 58 5.76 0.54 -8.74
N PRO A 59 6.44 1.56 -8.17
CA PRO A 59 7.84 1.43 -7.76
C PRO A 59 7.94 0.60 -6.47
N GLY A 60 8.77 -0.42 -6.51
CA GLY A 60 9.12 -1.30 -5.40
C GLY A 60 10.44 -0.93 -4.74
N LEU A 61 11.14 -1.96 -4.25
CA LEU A 61 12.49 -1.82 -3.68
C LEU A 61 13.43 -1.20 -4.70
N HIS A 62 14.20 -0.18 -4.29
CA HIS A 62 15.11 0.59 -5.14
C HIS A 62 14.45 1.19 -6.40
N GLY A 63 13.14 1.48 -6.32
CA GLY A 63 12.39 2.03 -7.45
C GLY A 63 12.07 1.04 -8.57
N GLN A 64 12.43 -0.24 -8.43
CA GLN A 64 12.16 -1.26 -9.44
C GLN A 64 10.66 -1.45 -9.64
N PRO A 65 10.17 -1.47 -10.89
CA PRO A 65 8.76 -1.60 -11.15
C PRO A 65 8.24 -3.00 -10.78
N PHE A 66 7.06 -3.06 -10.15
CA PHE A 66 6.33 -4.30 -9.93
C PHE A 66 4.84 -4.11 -10.22
N MET A 67 4.13 -5.21 -10.47
CA MET A 67 2.70 -5.20 -10.71
C MET A 67 1.93 -5.36 -9.40
N MET A 68 1.39 -4.25 -8.89
CA MET A 68 0.50 -4.24 -7.72
C MET A 68 -0.89 -4.72 -8.13
N ILE A 69 -1.51 -5.56 -7.31
CA ILE A 69 -2.84 -6.12 -7.55
C ILE A 69 -3.80 -5.75 -6.43
N LYS A 70 -5.00 -5.27 -6.79
CA LYS A 70 -6.09 -4.93 -5.87
C LYS A 70 -7.42 -5.46 -6.38
N PHE A 71 -8.44 -5.49 -5.55
CA PHE A 71 -9.80 -5.60 -6.07
C PHE A 71 -10.20 -4.31 -6.77
N ARG A 72 -10.93 -4.47 -7.87
CA ARG A 72 -11.60 -3.36 -8.57
C ARG A 72 -12.58 -2.67 -7.62
N THR A 73 -12.58 -1.34 -7.64
CA THR A 73 -13.50 -0.51 -6.84
C THR A 73 -14.33 0.45 -7.69
N MET A 74 -14.03 0.55 -8.99
CA MET A 74 -14.67 1.43 -9.95
C MET A 74 -15.22 0.63 -11.12
N THR A 75 -16.23 1.18 -11.80
CA THR A 75 -16.73 0.67 -13.10
C THR A 75 -15.85 1.13 -14.26
N ASP A 76 -16.02 0.55 -15.44
CA ASP A 76 -15.39 1.01 -16.69
C ASP A 76 -16.37 1.85 -17.53
N GLU A 77 -17.27 2.58 -16.88
CA GLU A 77 -18.19 3.46 -17.57
C GLU A 77 -17.45 4.55 -18.34
N SER A 78 -17.82 4.68 -19.61
CA SER A 78 -17.23 5.62 -20.56
C SER A 78 -18.26 6.64 -21.01
N GLY A 79 -17.79 7.83 -21.36
CA GLY A 79 -18.61 8.87 -21.97
C GLY A 79 -18.93 8.58 -23.45
N PRO A 80 -19.71 9.47 -24.11
CA PRO A 80 -20.04 9.34 -25.53
C PRO A 80 -18.81 9.40 -26.46
N ASP A 81 -17.70 9.95 -25.98
CA ASP A 81 -16.41 10.05 -26.65
C ASP A 81 -15.56 8.76 -26.53
N GLY A 82 -16.06 7.77 -25.79
CA GLY A 82 -15.32 6.52 -25.50
C GLY A 82 -14.28 6.62 -24.39
N GLU A 83 -14.04 7.82 -23.86
CA GLU A 83 -13.13 8.02 -22.73
C GLU A 83 -13.81 7.62 -21.41
N LEU A 84 -12.98 7.14 -20.45
CA LEU A 84 -13.49 6.78 -19.14
C LEU A 84 -14.06 8.00 -18.40
N LEU A 85 -15.22 7.83 -17.81
CA LEU A 85 -15.80 8.88 -16.97
C LEU A 85 -14.87 9.22 -15.79
N PRO A 86 -14.97 10.45 -15.22
CA PRO A 86 -14.23 10.85 -14.05
C PRO A 86 -14.36 9.85 -12.89
N ASP A 87 -13.31 9.65 -12.11
CA ASP A 87 -13.25 8.70 -10.99
C ASP A 87 -14.42 8.83 -10.01
N ALA A 88 -14.88 10.07 -9.76
CA ALA A 88 -16.01 10.34 -8.87
C ALA A 88 -17.31 9.71 -9.36
N GLN A 89 -17.52 9.59 -10.67
CA GLN A 89 -18.71 8.96 -11.27
C GLN A 89 -18.58 7.44 -11.34
N ARG A 90 -17.38 6.93 -11.57
CA ARG A 90 -17.07 5.49 -11.66
C ARG A 90 -16.99 4.81 -10.30
N LEU A 91 -16.71 5.56 -9.23
CA LEU A 91 -16.57 5.04 -7.87
C LEU A 91 -17.95 4.77 -7.25
N THR A 92 -18.39 3.51 -7.28
CA THR A 92 -19.69 3.09 -6.75
C THR A 92 -19.75 3.14 -5.21
N ALA A 93 -20.96 3.07 -4.63
CA ALA A 93 -21.12 2.96 -3.18
C ALA A 93 -20.42 1.71 -2.62
N PHE A 94 -20.44 0.59 -3.35
CA PHE A 94 -19.74 -0.63 -3.00
C PHE A 94 -18.23 -0.45 -3.10
N GLY A 95 -17.73 0.22 -4.12
CA GLY A 95 -16.30 0.56 -4.25
C GLY A 95 -15.81 1.45 -3.11
N ARG A 96 -16.61 2.44 -2.70
CA ARG A 96 -16.33 3.25 -1.50
C ARG A 96 -16.24 2.40 -0.23
N PHE A 97 -17.18 1.47 -0.04
CA PHE A 97 -17.14 0.52 1.07
C PHE A 97 -15.86 -0.32 1.07
N LEU A 98 -15.44 -0.88 -0.08
CA LEU A 98 -14.22 -1.66 -0.21
C LEU A 98 -12.97 -0.83 0.20
N ARG A 99 -12.87 0.41 -0.29
CA ARG A 99 -11.77 1.33 0.08
C ARG A 99 -11.81 1.72 1.56
N ALA A 100 -13.00 1.94 2.09
CA ALA A 100 -13.20 2.32 3.49
C ALA A 100 -12.78 1.20 4.45
N SER A 101 -13.05 -0.05 4.08
CA SER A 101 -12.67 -1.24 4.85
C SER A 101 -11.28 -1.77 4.51
N SER A 102 -10.58 -1.17 3.53
CA SER A 102 -9.31 -1.68 2.97
C SER A 102 -9.38 -3.12 2.44
N LEU A 103 -10.59 -3.63 2.17
CA LEU A 103 -10.77 -4.96 1.60
C LEU A 103 -10.25 -5.04 0.16
N ASP A 104 -10.21 -3.92 -0.54
CA ASP A 104 -9.65 -3.83 -1.90
C ASP A 104 -8.15 -4.13 -1.93
N GLU A 105 -7.43 -3.97 -0.84
CA GLU A 105 -5.98 -4.19 -0.73
C GLU A 105 -5.60 -5.63 -0.35
N LEU A 106 -6.55 -6.50 0.00
CA LEU A 106 -6.26 -7.88 0.38
C LEU A 106 -5.51 -8.70 -0.69
N PRO A 107 -5.71 -8.52 -2.01
CA PRO A 107 -4.90 -9.19 -3.01
C PRO A 107 -3.41 -8.81 -2.98
N GLU A 108 -3.03 -7.67 -2.37
CA GLU A 108 -1.61 -7.29 -2.20
C GLU A 108 -0.84 -8.28 -1.30
N LEU A 109 -1.53 -9.09 -0.48
CA LEU A 109 -0.91 -10.19 0.25
C LEU A 109 -0.17 -11.16 -0.68
N TRP A 110 -0.65 -11.33 -1.91
CA TRP A 110 0.06 -12.08 -2.96
C TRP A 110 1.36 -11.39 -3.39
N ASN A 111 1.36 -10.05 -3.52
CA ASN A 111 2.59 -9.31 -3.79
C ASN A 111 3.59 -9.43 -2.63
N VAL A 112 3.11 -9.53 -1.38
CA VAL A 112 3.98 -9.80 -0.23
C VAL A 112 4.59 -11.20 -0.34
N LEU A 113 3.82 -12.24 -0.64
CA LEU A 113 4.35 -13.60 -0.82
C LEU A 113 5.38 -13.68 -1.95
N LYS A 114 5.15 -13.01 -3.07
CA LYS A 114 6.11 -12.92 -4.18
C LYS A 114 7.41 -12.20 -3.82
N GLY A 115 7.38 -11.31 -2.85
CA GLY A 115 8.53 -10.49 -2.45
C GLY A 115 8.58 -9.12 -3.09
N ASP A 116 7.56 -8.72 -3.83
CA ASP A 116 7.41 -7.37 -4.39
C ASP A 116 7.15 -6.35 -3.28
N MET A 117 6.40 -6.76 -2.24
CA MET A 117 5.96 -5.96 -1.11
C MET A 117 6.32 -6.59 0.24
N SER A 118 6.07 -5.84 1.29
CA SER A 118 6.08 -6.22 2.70
C SER A 118 4.69 -5.96 3.30
N LEU A 119 4.37 -6.57 4.43
CA LEU A 119 3.16 -6.19 5.20
C LEU A 119 3.22 -4.73 5.63
N VAL A 120 4.41 -4.29 6.09
CA VAL A 120 4.64 -2.92 6.58
C VAL A 120 5.79 -2.26 5.83
N GLY A 121 5.54 -1.06 5.31
CA GLY A 121 6.51 -0.24 4.58
C GLY A 121 5.86 1.04 4.03
N PRO A 122 6.63 1.93 3.39
CA PRO A 122 6.07 3.07 2.67
C PRO A 122 5.09 2.63 1.59
N ARG A 123 3.94 3.31 1.47
CA ARG A 123 2.93 2.97 0.47
C ARG A 123 3.49 3.15 -0.96
N PRO A 124 3.34 2.18 -1.88
CA PRO A 124 3.80 2.34 -3.26
C PRO A 124 2.99 3.42 -3.97
N LEU A 125 3.64 4.49 -4.42
CA LEU A 125 3.04 5.60 -5.14
C LEU A 125 3.12 5.38 -6.65
N LEU A 126 2.82 6.41 -7.46
CA LEU A 126 2.85 6.29 -8.92
C LEU A 126 4.29 6.29 -9.44
N MET A 127 4.54 5.57 -10.55
CA MET A 127 5.85 5.58 -11.23
C MET A 127 6.26 6.99 -11.68
N GLU A 128 5.30 7.81 -12.09
CA GLU A 128 5.52 9.19 -12.53
C GLU A 128 6.08 10.10 -11.42
N TYR A 129 6.03 9.69 -10.15
CA TYR A 129 6.59 10.47 -9.05
C TYR A 129 8.08 10.23 -8.82
N LEU A 130 8.67 9.15 -9.37
CA LEU A 130 10.09 8.84 -9.18
C LEU A 130 11.03 9.99 -9.54
N PRO A 131 10.88 10.67 -10.71
CA PRO A 131 11.75 11.78 -11.07
C PRO A 131 11.48 13.06 -10.26
N LEU A 132 10.40 13.13 -9.50
CA LEU A 132 10.01 14.31 -8.72
C LEU A 132 10.50 14.27 -7.27
N TYR A 133 11.05 13.13 -6.82
CA TYR A 133 11.54 12.99 -5.45
C TYR A 133 12.88 13.70 -5.25
N SER A 134 13.01 14.36 -4.10
CA SER A 134 14.32 14.78 -3.62
C SER A 134 15.18 13.55 -3.26
N PRO A 135 16.53 13.68 -3.13
CA PRO A 135 17.39 12.59 -2.68
C PRO A 135 16.94 11.98 -1.36
N GLU A 136 16.46 12.80 -0.42
CA GLU A 136 15.93 12.33 0.86
C GLU A 136 14.62 11.53 0.68
N GLN A 137 13.68 12.05 -0.12
CA GLN A 137 12.41 11.39 -0.40
C GLN A 137 12.58 10.05 -1.13
N THR A 138 13.61 9.93 -1.99
CA THR A 138 13.94 8.70 -2.70
C THR A 138 14.29 7.56 -1.74
N ARG A 139 14.82 7.84 -0.56
CA ARG A 139 15.15 6.85 0.47
C ARG A 139 13.97 5.99 0.93
N ARG A 140 12.74 6.43 0.67
CA ARG A 140 11.54 5.61 0.91
C ARG A 140 11.55 4.28 0.13
N HIS A 141 12.36 4.18 -0.93
CA HIS A 141 12.57 2.97 -1.74
C HIS A 141 13.74 2.10 -1.27
N ASP A 142 14.43 2.46 -0.17
CA ASP A 142 15.49 1.63 0.43
C ASP A 142 14.91 0.39 1.13
N VAL A 143 13.58 0.31 1.23
CA VAL A 143 12.83 -0.83 1.76
C VAL A 143 11.72 -1.23 0.79
N ARG A 144 11.21 -2.47 0.92
CA ARG A 144 10.02 -2.87 0.16
C ARG A 144 8.82 -2.01 0.55
N PRO A 145 7.98 -1.62 -0.42
CA PRO A 145 6.72 -0.94 -0.13
C PRO A 145 5.81 -1.86 0.70
N GLY A 146 4.97 -1.24 1.55
CA GLY A 146 4.05 -1.95 2.43
C GLY A 146 2.59 -1.84 2.01
N ILE A 147 1.77 -2.84 2.41
CA ILE A 147 0.31 -2.75 2.39
C ILE A 147 -0.11 -1.62 3.35
N THR A 148 0.45 -1.62 4.56
CA THR A 148 0.32 -0.51 5.52
C THR A 148 1.69 0.07 5.86
N GLY A 149 1.73 1.20 6.58
CA GLY A 149 2.97 1.86 6.96
C GLY A 149 2.78 3.02 7.91
N TRP A 150 3.89 3.60 8.35
CA TRP A 150 3.88 4.63 9.37
C TRP A 150 3.09 5.89 8.96
N ALA A 151 3.20 6.32 7.70
CA ALA A 151 2.41 7.43 7.18
C ALA A 151 0.91 7.12 7.15
N GLN A 152 0.52 5.88 6.80
CA GLN A 152 -0.88 5.47 6.76
C GLN A 152 -1.53 5.52 8.14
N VAL A 153 -0.86 5.03 9.18
CA VAL A 153 -1.44 5.04 10.54
C VAL A 153 -1.41 6.41 11.22
N ASN A 154 -0.61 7.36 10.70
CA ASN A 154 -0.47 8.71 11.27
C ASN A 154 -1.26 9.81 10.52
N GLY A 155 -2.19 9.44 9.63
CA GLY A 155 -3.10 10.43 9.02
C GLY A 155 -3.52 10.12 7.59
N ARG A 156 -2.96 9.09 6.92
CA ARG A 156 -3.37 8.65 5.56
C ARG A 156 -3.44 9.82 4.56
N ASN A 157 -4.66 10.09 4.06
CA ASN A 157 -4.93 11.12 3.04
C ASN A 157 -5.03 12.54 3.60
N ALA A 158 -5.15 12.72 4.91
CA ALA A 158 -5.13 14.03 5.56
C ALA A 158 -3.72 14.64 5.69
N LEU A 159 -2.66 13.88 5.37
CA LEU A 159 -1.29 14.37 5.41
C LEU A 159 -0.91 15.11 4.13
N SER A 160 -0.18 16.24 4.25
CA SER A 160 0.53 16.84 3.13
C SER A 160 1.58 15.87 2.58
N TRP A 161 1.94 16.03 1.30
CA TRP A 161 2.97 15.22 0.65
C TRP A 161 4.30 15.26 1.42
N GLU A 162 4.73 16.43 1.83
CA GLU A 162 5.97 16.61 2.60
C GLU A 162 5.94 15.81 3.92
N LYS A 163 4.86 15.93 4.69
CA LYS A 163 4.71 15.19 5.96
C LYS A 163 4.67 13.69 5.73
N LYS A 164 4.02 13.24 4.67
CA LYS A 164 3.95 11.83 4.27
C LYS A 164 5.35 11.28 3.98
N PHE A 165 6.16 11.98 3.18
CA PHE A 165 7.53 11.56 2.87
C PHE A 165 8.43 11.59 4.10
N LYS A 166 8.32 12.59 4.96
CA LYS A 166 9.05 12.61 6.25
C LYS A 166 8.75 11.38 7.11
N LEU A 167 7.47 10.98 7.19
CA LEU A 167 7.08 9.78 7.93
C LEU A 167 7.56 8.48 7.26
N ASP A 168 7.56 8.42 5.93
CA ASP A 168 8.08 7.28 5.19
C ASP A 168 9.59 7.12 5.42
N VAL A 169 10.37 8.21 5.31
CA VAL A 169 11.82 8.20 5.57
C VAL A 169 12.12 7.91 7.05
N TRP A 170 11.32 8.46 7.96
CA TRP A 170 11.44 8.14 9.38
C TRP A 170 11.28 6.63 9.63
N TYR A 171 10.27 5.99 9.01
CA TYR A 171 10.12 4.54 9.10
C TYR A 171 11.34 3.79 8.57
N VAL A 172 11.89 4.19 7.43
CA VAL A 172 13.10 3.57 6.85
C VAL A 172 14.26 3.59 7.84
N ASN A 173 14.43 4.71 8.55
CA ASN A 173 15.52 4.89 9.51
C ASN A 173 15.29 4.15 10.85
N ASN A 174 14.04 3.93 11.24
CA ASN A 174 13.67 3.39 12.57
C ASN A 174 12.99 2.01 12.49
N ARG A 175 13.04 1.36 11.32
CA ARG A 175 12.36 0.08 11.12
C ARG A 175 12.84 -0.98 12.10
N SER A 176 11.88 -1.71 12.66
CA SER A 176 12.11 -2.89 13.51
C SER A 176 10.86 -3.76 13.49
N LEU A 177 10.98 -5.05 13.84
CA LEU A 177 9.81 -5.93 13.94
C LEU A 177 8.79 -5.42 14.96
N TRP A 178 9.25 -4.83 16.06
CA TRP A 178 8.35 -4.26 17.05
C TRP A 178 7.56 -3.08 16.50
N LEU A 179 8.20 -2.20 15.73
CA LEU A 179 7.51 -1.10 15.04
C LEU A 179 6.50 -1.62 14.02
N ASP A 180 6.84 -2.70 13.29
CA ASP A 180 5.91 -3.32 12.35
C ASP A 180 4.67 -3.89 13.04
N ILE A 181 4.85 -4.62 14.14
CA ILE A 181 3.73 -5.13 14.95
C ILE A 181 2.86 -3.98 15.44
N LYS A 182 3.47 -2.89 15.93
CA LYS A 182 2.75 -1.68 16.36
C LYS A 182 1.95 -1.06 15.21
N ILE A 183 2.54 -0.95 14.01
CA ILE A 183 1.87 -0.41 12.83
C ILE A 183 0.69 -1.30 12.42
N LEU A 184 0.87 -2.63 12.40
CA LEU A 184 -0.20 -3.58 12.09
C LEU A 184 -1.36 -3.45 13.09
N TRP A 185 -1.06 -3.37 14.39
CA TRP A 185 -2.08 -3.14 15.41
C TRP A 185 -2.84 -1.83 15.20
N LEU A 186 -2.12 -0.72 14.99
CA LEU A 186 -2.73 0.57 14.70
C LEU A 186 -3.58 0.53 13.42
N THR A 187 -3.14 -0.23 12.40
CA THR A 187 -3.91 -0.42 11.15
C THR A 187 -5.26 -1.09 11.45
N VAL A 188 -5.27 -2.18 12.22
CA VAL A 188 -6.51 -2.84 12.62
C VAL A 188 -7.44 -1.87 13.36
N CYS A 189 -6.90 -1.13 14.34
CA CYS A 189 -7.68 -0.12 15.08
C CYS A 189 -8.28 0.94 14.14
N LYS A 190 -7.48 1.47 13.20
CA LYS A 190 -7.93 2.51 12.24
C LYS A 190 -8.98 1.99 11.26
N VAL A 191 -8.85 0.75 10.79
CA VAL A 191 -9.86 0.11 9.92
C VAL A 191 -11.19 -0.07 10.66
N LEU A 192 -11.15 -0.52 11.91
CA LEU A 192 -12.35 -0.69 12.74
C LEU A 192 -13.06 0.63 13.03
N VAL A 193 -12.31 1.69 13.33
CA VAL A 193 -12.87 3.03 13.63
C VAL A 193 -13.23 3.82 12.37
N ARG A 194 -12.81 3.35 11.17
CA ARG A 194 -13.04 4.01 9.87
C ARG A 194 -12.55 5.45 9.80
N GLN A 195 -11.43 5.79 10.47
CA GLN A 195 -10.85 7.12 10.48
C GLN A 195 -9.92 7.39 9.29
N GLY A 196 -10.00 8.63 8.72
CA GLY A 196 -9.04 9.15 7.74
C GLY A 196 -9.12 8.54 6.34
N ILE A 197 -10.30 8.06 5.91
CA ILE A 197 -10.48 7.30 4.67
C ILE A 197 -10.53 8.19 3.44
N SER A 198 -11.08 9.39 3.54
CA SER A 198 -11.15 10.38 2.45
C SER A 198 -10.56 11.70 2.92
N ALA A 199 -9.84 12.40 2.05
CA ALA A 199 -9.71 13.85 2.16
C ALA A 199 -11.11 14.44 1.95
N ASP A 200 -11.49 15.43 2.75
CA ASP A 200 -12.82 16.03 2.68
C ASP A 200 -13.15 16.41 1.23
N GLY A 201 -14.15 15.73 0.65
CA GLY A 201 -14.71 16.06 -0.67
C GLY A 201 -14.01 15.47 -1.90
N GLU A 202 -12.88 14.76 -1.80
CA GLU A 202 -12.17 14.20 -2.96
C GLU A 202 -12.18 12.66 -2.99
N ALA A 203 -12.48 12.09 -4.16
CA ALA A 203 -12.42 10.65 -4.40
C ALA A 203 -10.99 10.10 -4.36
N THR A 204 -10.00 10.94 -4.62
CA THR A 204 -8.56 10.63 -4.65
C THR A 204 -7.76 11.83 -4.17
N MET A 205 -6.58 11.58 -3.57
CA MET A 205 -5.66 12.65 -3.17
C MET A 205 -5.14 13.43 -4.39
N SER A 206 -4.92 14.74 -4.24
CA SER A 206 -4.28 15.58 -5.27
C SER A 206 -2.93 14.98 -5.71
N LYS A 207 -2.61 15.12 -7.00
CA LYS A 207 -1.34 14.60 -7.55
C LYS A 207 -0.14 15.29 -6.92
N PHE A 208 0.94 14.51 -6.70
CA PHE A 208 2.23 15.06 -6.33
C PHE A 208 2.88 15.70 -7.56
N THR A 209 3.22 16.97 -7.48
CA THR A 209 3.81 17.77 -8.57
C THR A 209 5.28 18.11 -8.33
N GLY A 210 5.91 17.48 -7.34
CA GLY A 210 7.25 17.85 -6.87
C GLY A 210 7.20 18.92 -5.78
N GLY A 211 8.13 18.83 -4.81
CA GLY A 211 8.35 19.93 -3.88
C GLY A 211 9.04 21.06 -4.63
N LYS A 212 8.48 22.28 -4.64
CA LYS A 212 9.30 23.43 -4.95
C LYS A 212 10.40 23.53 -3.90
N PRO A 213 11.66 23.81 -4.30
CA PRO A 213 12.73 24.07 -3.34
C PRO A 213 12.39 25.25 -2.45
#